data_bdcd3bb9e60d23eb071a6e24f9fc48f5
#
_entry.id   bdcd3bb9e60d23eb071a6e24f9fc48f5
#
_cell.length_a   1.000
_cell.length_b   1.000
_cell.length_c   1.000
_cell.angle_alpha   90.00
_cell.angle_beta   90.00
_cell.angle_gamma   90.00
#
_symmetry.space_group_name_H-M   'P 1'
#
loop_
_entity.id
_entity.type
_entity.pdbx_description
1 polymer ?
#
loop_
_entity_poly.entity_id
_entity_poly.type
_entity_poly.pdbx_seq_one_letter_code
_entity_poly.pdbx_strand_id
1 'polypeptide(L)'
;MTRIIGIGETVYDILFKKDQPQKAVPGGSTFNSIVSLGRAGMNCVMVTEVGGDHVGDIICNFLQENGVSTEYVCRHENVKSHISLAFLDENNDAQYVFYKDHASVTLDGNLPTFGKDDVVLFGSFFAINPVIRPVVGKMLREAREAGAWLYYDVNFRKNHIADLPEVMPNIEENMRLADVVRGSTEDFEYLFGLHDGEAVYERVRRYCPTLILTDGARPIRLYTPEGCESYPVEKIATVSTVGAGDNFNAGYIYAKLAIEKTMGAPANSQFSIFNSQLIEMAQRWSQDVCRQIGNNISDELVETLKKQAL
;
A
#
# COMPACT_ATOMS: atom_id res chain seq x y z
N MET A 1 1.80 1.60 -22.21
CA MET A 1 1.43 2.48 -21.09
C MET A 1 1.72 1.70 -19.82
N THR A 2 2.48 2.26 -18.90
CA THR A 2 2.82 1.61 -17.62
C THR A 2 1.54 1.18 -16.91
N ARG A 3 1.51 -0.05 -16.44
CA ARG A 3 0.41 -0.61 -15.66
C ARG A 3 0.86 -0.74 -14.21
N ILE A 4 -0.02 -0.32 -13.30
CA ILE A 4 0.22 -0.45 -11.85
C ILE A 4 -0.64 -1.60 -11.34
N ILE A 5 -0.01 -2.60 -10.79
CA ILE A 5 -0.64 -3.84 -10.31
C ILE A 5 -0.56 -3.83 -8.78
N GLY A 6 -1.70 -3.72 -8.13
CA GLY A 6 -1.80 -3.90 -6.68
C GLY A 6 -2.09 -5.35 -6.33
N ILE A 7 -1.30 -5.95 -5.46
CA ILE A 7 -1.54 -7.30 -4.92
C ILE A 7 -1.80 -7.16 -3.43
N GLY A 8 -3.06 -7.36 -3.00
CA GLY A 8 -3.42 -7.12 -1.60
C GLY A 8 -4.83 -7.55 -1.24
N GLU A 9 -5.10 -7.55 0.05
CA GLU A 9 -6.43 -7.84 0.60
C GLU A 9 -7.40 -6.69 0.37
N THR A 10 -8.67 -7.03 0.23
CA THR A 10 -9.78 -6.08 0.32
C THR A 10 -10.68 -6.42 1.50
N VAL A 11 -11.23 -5.39 2.10
CA VAL A 11 -12.14 -5.49 3.24
C VAL A 11 -13.21 -4.40 3.14
N TYR A 12 -14.41 -4.67 3.59
CA TYR A 12 -15.45 -3.65 3.74
C TYR A 12 -15.48 -3.15 5.18
N ASP A 13 -14.95 -1.96 5.40
CA ASP A 13 -14.82 -1.35 6.73
C ASP A 13 -16.10 -0.65 7.12
N ILE A 14 -16.68 -1.00 8.28
CA ILE A 14 -17.83 -0.31 8.88
C ILE A 14 -17.33 0.45 10.09
N LEU A 15 -17.33 1.78 10.01
CA LEU A 15 -16.84 2.68 11.05
C LEU A 15 -17.94 2.97 12.06
N PHE A 16 -17.63 2.79 13.34
CA PHE A 16 -18.49 3.09 14.46
C PHE A 16 -17.92 4.21 15.31
N LYS A 17 -18.77 5.12 15.78
CA LYS A 17 -18.43 6.10 16.81
C LYS A 17 -19.52 6.08 17.86
N LYS A 18 -19.16 5.90 19.16
CA LYS A 18 -20.10 5.71 20.25
C LYS A 18 -21.14 4.62 19.96
N ASP A 19 -20.64 3.47 19.46
CA ASP A 19 -21.42 2.29 19.08
C ASP A 19 -22.50 2.52 18.00
N GLN A 20 -22.41 3.65 17.28
CA GLN A 20 -23.30 3.96 16.16
C GLN A 20 -22.51 3.90 14.84
N PRO A 21 -23.05 3.20 13.81
CA PRO A 21 -22.41 3.17 12.50
C PRO A 21 -22.40 4.58 11.89
N GLN A 22 -21.24 5.00 11.38
CA GLN A 22 -21.04 6.32 10.79
C GLN A 22 -20.92 6.23 9.27
N LYS A 23 -20.14 5.28 8.81
CA LYS A 23 -19.81 5.12 7.40
C LYS A 23 -19.39 3.67 7.13
N ALA A 24 -19.62 3.22 5.92
CA ALA A 24 -19.09 1.97 5.43
C ALA A 24 -18.37 2.23 4.11
N VAL A 25 -17.15 1.71 3.96
CA VAL A 25 -16.30 1.93 2.78
C VAL A 25 -15.45 0.70 2.47
N PRO A 26 -15.22 0.38 1.20
CA PRO A 26 -14.17 -0.56 0.84
C PRO A 26 -12.81 -0.05 1.27
N GLY A 27 -11.93 -0.95 1.72
CA GLY A 27 -10.59 -0.63 2.20
C GLY A 27 -9.62 -1.79 2.05
N GLY A 28 -8.46 -1.61 2.63
CA GLY A 28 -7.28 -2.48 2.55
C GLY A 28 -6.06 -1.64 2.18
N SER A 29 -4.87 -1.95 2.69
CA SER A 29 -3.71 -1.08 2.48
C SER A 29 -3.38 -0.90 0.99
N THR A 30 -3.09 -1.98 0.28
CA THR A 30 -2.83 -1.93 -1.16
C THR A 30 -4.04 -1.41 -1.94
N PHE A 31 -5.25 -1.78 -1.52
CA PHE A 31 -6.50 -1.31 -2.12
C PHE A 31 -6.60 0.22 -2.10
N ASN A 32 -6.39 0.85 -0.93
CA ASN A 32 -6.45 2.30 -0.78
C ASN A 32 -5.43 3.01 -1.69
N SER A 33 -4.21 2.47 -1.77
CA SER A 33 -3.17 3.00 -2.66
C SER A 33 -3.59 2.93 -4.13
N ILE A 34 -4.09 1.79 -4.58
CA ILE A 34 -4.48 1.55 -5.97
C ILE A 34 -5.71 2.38 -6.36
N VAL A 35 -6.69 2.52 -5.46
CA VAL A 35 -7.84 3.39 -5.69
C VAL A 35 -7.40 4.84 -5.86
N SER A 36 -6.51 5.34 -5.02
CA SER A 36 -6.01 6.71 -5.14
C SER A 36 -5.21 6.94 -6.43
N LEU A 37 -4.43 5.96 -6.88
CA LEU A 37 -3.74 6.01 -8.16
C LEU A 37 -4.73 5.98 -9.35
N GLY A 38 -5.78 5.16 -9.28
CA GLY A 38 -6.84 5.12 -10.30
C GLY A 38 -7.59 6.45 -10.39
N ARG A 39 -7.96 7.07 -9.26
CA ARG A 39 -8.55 8.42 -9.18
C ARG A 39 -7.66 9.48 -9.84
N ALA A 40 -6.35 9.35 -9.70
CA ALA A 40 -5.37 10.21 -10.36
C ALA A 40 -5.18 9.91 -11.86
N GLY A 41 -5.94 8.99 -12.43
CA GLY A 41 -5.92 8.66 -13.86
C GLY A 41 -4.81 7.69 -14.28
N MET A 42 -4.21 6.97 -13.34
CA MET A 42 -3.21 5.96 -13.64
C MET A 42 -3.87 4.65 -14.13
N ASN A 43 -3.17 3.90 -14.96
CA ASN A 43 -3.64 2.59 -15.44
C ASN A 43 -3.44 1.53 -14.35
N CYS A 44 -4.46 1.32 -13.52
CA CYS A 44 -4.41 0.48 -12.33
C CYS A 44 -5.23 -0.80 -12.48
N VAL A 45 -4.70 -1.89 -11.96
CA VAL A 45 -5.41 -3.16 -11.80
C VAL A 45 -5.24 -3.67 -10.37
N MET A 46 -6.24 -4.38 -9.85
CA MET A 46 -6.18 -4.98 -8.51
C MET A 46 -6.21 -6.50 -8.59
N VAL A 47 -5.24 -7.14 -7.97
CA VAL A 47 -5.20 -8.58 -7.72
C VAL A 47 -5.62 -8.81 -6.29
N THR A 48 -6.80 -9.34 -6.11
CA THR A 48 -7.42 -9.59 -4.81
C THR A 48 -8.51 -10.64 -4.92
N GLU A 49 -9.19 -10.90 -3.84
CA GLU A 49 -10.33 -11.80 -3.81
C GLU A 49 -11.51 -11.17 -3.05
N VAL A 50 -12.70 -11.54 -3.47
CA VAL A 50 -13.97 -11.15 -2.83
C VAL A 50 -14.94 -12.32 -2.85
N GLY A 51 -15.94 -12.28 -1.98
CA GLY A 51 -17.08 -13.21 -2.05
C GLY A 51 -17.98 -12.92 -3.24
N GLY A 52 -18.73 -13.94 -3.69
CA GLY A 52 -19.81 -13.81 -4.67
C GLY A 52 -21.08 -13.21 -4.03
N ASP A 53 -20.93 -12.21 -3.19
CA ASP A 53 -22.01 -11.58 -2.42
C ASP A 53 -22.13 -10.07 -2.71
N HIS A 54 -23.13 -9.44 -2.12
CA HIS A 54 -23.37 -8.01 -2.33
C HIS A 54 -22.23 -7.11 -1.87
N VAL A 55 -21.45 -7.51 -0.85
CA VAL A 55 -20.27 -6.77 -0.40
C VAL A 55 -19.17 -6.85 -1.46
N GLY A 56 -18.98 -8.02 -2.07
CA GLY A 56 -18.07 -8.19 -3.21
C GLY A 56 -18.46 -7.30 -4.40
N ASP A 57 -19.78 -7.16 -4.68
CA ASP A 57 -20.26 -6.23 -5.71
C ASP A 57 -19.92 -4.78 -5.37
N ILE A 58 -20.13 -4.35 -4.12
CA ILE A 58 -19.77 -3.00 -3.67
C ILE A 58 -18.28 -2.75 -3.87
N ILE A 59 -17.41 -3.69 -3.49
CA ILE A 59 -15.95 -3.57 -3.63
C ILE A 59 -15.57 -3.44 -5.12
N CYS A 60 -16.09 -4.31 -5.98
CA CYS A 60 -15.80 -4.28 -7.41
C CYS A 60 -16.30 -2.99 -8.08
N ASN A 61 -17.51 -2.56 -7.78
CA ASN A 61 -18.06 -1.31 -8.31
C ASN A 61 -17.22 -0.11 -7.87
N PHE A 62 -16.80 -0.07 -6.61
CA PHE A 62 -15.96 1.00 -6.08
C PHE A 62 -14.61 1.08 -6.79
N LEU A 63 -13.97 -0.06 -7.08
CA LEU A 63 -12.74 -0.10 -7.89
C LEU A 63 -12.97 0.51 -9.28
N GLN A 64 -14.02 0.07 -9.99
CA GLN A 64 -14.33 0.53 -11.34
C GLN A 64 -14.69 2.02 -11.39
N GLU A 65 -15.49 2.52 -10.46
CA GLU A 65 -15.85 3.94 -10.33
C GLU A 65 -14.63 4.83 -10.09
N ASN A 66 -13.56 4.28 -9.51
CA ASN A 66 -12.30 4.97 -9.27
C ASN A 66 -11.21 4.65 -10.31
N GLY A 67 -11.60 4.11 -11.49
CA GLY A 67 -10.68 3.89 -12.60
C GLY A 67 -9.73 2.71 -12.45
N VAL A 68 -10.05 1.75 -11.58
CA VAL A 68 -9.26 0.53 -11.35
C VAL A 68 -9.91 -0.66 -12.04
N SER A 69 -9.15 -1.40 -12.85
CA SER A 69 -9.64 -2.63 -13.47
C SER A 69 -9.81 -3.76 -12.45
N THR A 70 -10.92 -4.47 -12.56
CA THR A 70 -11.28 -5.64 -11.74
C THR A 70 -11.00 -6.97 -12.44
N GLU A 71 -10.24 -6.97 -13.54
CA GLU A 71 -9.95 -8.16 -14.35
C GLU A 71 -9.31 -9.29 -13.56
N TYR A 72 -8.55 -8.96 -12.51
CA TYR A 72 -7.84 -9.92 -11.65
C TYR A 72 -8.43 -10.00 -10.24
N VAL A 73 -9.67 -9.57 -10.05
CA VAL A 73 -10.43 -9.79 -8.82
C VAL A 73 -11.03 -11.18 -8.86
N CYS A 74 -10.53 -12.08 -7.99
CA CYS A 74 -11.05 -13.43 -7.86
C CYS A 74 -12.37 -13.40 -7.05
N ARG A 75 -13.44 -13.96 -7.61
CA ARG A 75 -14.75 -14.04 -6.94
C ARG A 75 -15.06 -15.49 -6.57
N HIS A 76 -15.37 -15.69 -5.29
CA HIS A 76 -15.68 -17.02 -4.73
C HIS A 76 -17.16 -17.13 -4.37
N GLU A 77 -17.94 -17.85 -5.16
CA GLU A 77 -19.42 -17.93 -5.04
C GLU A 77 -19.92 -18.41 -3.66
N ASN A 78 -19.16 -19.25 -2.98
CA ASN A 78 -19.56 -19.84 -1.71
C ASN A 78 -18.84 -19.24 -0.48
N VAL A 79 -18.17 -18.11 -0.66
CA VAL A 79 -17.40 -17.41 0.39
C VAL A 79 -18.02 -16.06 0.64
N LYS A 80 -17.93 -15.57 1.87
CA LYS A 80 -18.33 -14.19 2.21
C LYS A 80 -17.18 -13.24 2.07
N SER A 81 -17.45 -12.07 1.49
CA SER A 81 -16.49 -10.97 1.48
C SER A 81 -16.10 -10.56 2.89
N HIS A 82 -14.85 -10.20 3.07
CA HIS A 82 -14.33 -9.79 4.37
C HIS A 82 -14.93 -8.45 4.81
N ILE A 83 -15.35 -8.37 6.07
CA ILE A 83 -15.80 -7.15 6.71
C ILE A 83 -14.95 -6.87 7.94
N SER A 84 -14.73 -5.59 8.24
CA SER A 84 -14.21 -5.15 9.52
C SER A 84 -15.16 -4.18 10.19
N LEU A 85 -15.19 -4.21 11.53
CA LEU A 85 -15.81 -3.18 12.35
C LEU A 85 -14.68 -2.35 12.95
N ALA A 86 -14.65 -1.06 12.64
CA ALA A 86 -13.68 -0.10 13.15
C ALA A 86 -14.35 0.78 14.21
N PHE A 87 -14.05 0.57 15.48
CA PHE A 87 -14.58 1.35 16.60
C PHE A 87 -13.63 2.52 16.87
N LEU A 88 -14.10 3.74 16.58
CA LEU A 88 -13.34 4.96 16.80
C LEU A 88 -13.47 5.42 18.26
N ASP A 89 -12.35 5.67 18.90
CA ASP A 89 -12.28 6.30 20.21
C ASP A 89 -12.47 7.83 20.14
N GLU A 90 -12.26 8.52 21.27
CA GLU A 90 -12.40 9.98 21.35
C GLU A 90 -11.37 10.74 20.48
N ASN A 91 -10.23 10.12 20.22
CA ASN A 91 -9.15 10.67 19.37
C ASN A 91 -9.29 10.29 17.89
N ASN A 92 -10.34 9.53 17.52
CA ASN A 92 -10.55 8.88 16.23
C ASN A 92 -9.52 7.80 15.89
N ASP A 93 -8.86 7.21 16.90
CA ASP A 93 -8.07 6.01 16.72
C ASP A 93 -8.99 4.80 16.63
N ALA A 94 -8.74 3.93 15.64
CA ALA A 94 -9.63 2.82 15.33
C ALA A 94 -9.17 1.51 15.97
N GLN A 95 -10.06 0.86 16.72
CA GLN A 95 -9.92 -0.53 17.13
C GLN A 95 -10.70 -1.43 16.16
N TYR A 96 -10.00 -2.36 15.50
CA TYR A 96 -10.57 -3.21 14.47
C TYR A 96 -10.97 -4.59 14.99
N VAL A 97 -12.15 -5.06 14.56
CA VAL A 97 -12.61 -6.45 14.69
C VAL A 97 -12.89 -6.97 13.29
N PHE A 98 -12.17 -8.02 12.88
CA PHE A 98 -12.29 -8.60 11.54
C PHE A 98 -13.23 -9.80 11.52
N TYR A 99 -14.11 -9.83 10.54
CA TYR A 99 -14.98 -10.97 10.21
C TYR A 99 -14.53 -11.50 8.86
N LYS A 100 -13.79 -12.61 8.90
CA LYS A 100 -13.21 -13.25 7.73
C LYS A 100 -13.77 -14.65 7.61
N ASP A 101 -14.20 -15.02 6.41
CA ASP A 101 -14.52 -16.39 6.08
C ASP A 101 -13.22 -17.11 5.70
N HIS A 102 -12.75 -17.98 6.59
CA HIS A 102 -11.48 -18.71 6.40
C HIS A 102 -11.55 -19.87 5.40
N ALA A 103 -12.73 -20.13 4.81
CA ALA A 103 -12.97 -21.36 4.08
C ALA A 103 -12.26 -21.45 2.73
N SER A 104 -11.77 -20.35 2.14
CA SER A 104 -11.07 -20.46 0.86
C SER A 104 -10.43 -19.15 0.38
N VAL A 105 -9.26 -18.85 0.86
CA VAL A 105 -8.39 -17.84 0.26
C VAL A 105 -7.48 -18.59 -0.71
N THR A 106 -7.77 -18.59 -2.02
CA THR A 106 -7.04 -19.44 -2.97
C THR A 106 -6.39 -18.69 -4.12
N LEU A 107 -6.82 -17.47 -4.45
CA LEU A 107 -6.35 -16.73 -5.64
C LEU A 107 -6.27 -17.63 -6.89
N ASP A 108 -7.31 -18.43 -7.13
CA ASP A 108 -7.37 -19.42 -8.20
C ASP A 108 -7.98 -18.86 -9.50
N GLY A 109 -8.25 -17.57 -9.55
CA GLY A 109 -8.81 -16.88 -10.69
C GLY A 109 -7.79 -16.54 -11.79
N ASN A 110 -8.18 -15.59 -12.64
CA ASN A 110 -7.28 -15.01 -13.64
C ASN A 110 -6.17 -14.22 -12.96
N LEU A 111 -4.91 -14.49 -13.28
CA LEU A 111 -3.74 -13.82 -12.72
C LEU A 111 -3.01 -13.03 -13.80
N PRO A 112 -2.42 -11.87 -13.47
CA PRO A 112 -1.70 -11.06 -14.44
C PRO A 112 -0.43 -11.75 -14.94
N THR A 113 -0.11 -11.55 -16.20
CA THR A 113 1.25 -11.68 -16.72
C THR A 113 1.97 -10.36 -16.53
N PHE A 114 3.27 -10.39 -16.27
CA PHE A 114 4.05 -9.20 -15.95
C PHE A 114 4.95 -8.77 -17.12
N GLY A 115 5.23 -7.48 -17.21
CA GLY A 115 6.16 -6.89 -18.17
C GLY A 115 7.14 -5.93 -17.49
N LYS A 116 8.22 -5.60 -18.19
CA LYS A 116 9.30 -4.73 -17.68
C LYS A 116 8.86 -3.30 -17.32
N ASP A 117 7.75 -2.84 -17.88
CA ASP A 117 7.23 -1.49 -17.64
C ASP A 117 6.13 -1.49 -16.55
N ASP A 118 5.84 -2.65 -15.95
CA ASP A 118 4.85 -2.75 -14.88
C ASP A 118 5.44 -2.28 -13.54
N VAL A 119 4.56 -1.72 -12.72
CA VAL A 119 4.82 -1.39 -11.31
C VAL A 119 3.97 -2.33 -10.47
N VAL A 120 4.57 -3.00 -9.51
CA VAL A 120 3.88 -3.92 -8.60
C VAL A 120 3.94 -3.38 -7.18
N LEU A 121 2.80 -2.99 -6.64
CA LEU A 121 2.62 -2.62 -5.23
C LEU A 121 2.03 -3.80 -4.47
N PHE A 122 2.70 -4.23 -3.41
CA PHE A 122 2.25 -5.34 -2.58
C PHE A 122 2.67 -5.15 -1.13
N GLY A 123 1.98 -5.83 -0.21
CA GLY A 123 2.34 -5.69 1.19
C GLY A 123 1.33 -6.28 2.16
N SER A 124 1.43 -5.83 3.41
CA SER A 124 0.61 -6.26 4.53
C SER A 124 0.60 -7.79 4.73
N PHE A 125 -0.32 -8.28 5.54
CA PHE A 125 -0.42 -9.71 5.81
C PHE A 125 -0.77 -10.54 4.57
N PHE A 126 -1.49 -9.97 3.59
CA PHE A 126 -1.83 -10.66 2.35
C PHE A 126 -0.59 -11.16 1.59
N ALA A 127 0.46 -10.35 1.53
CA ALA A 127 1.68 -10.72 0.82
C ALA A 127 2.52 -11.80 1.53
N ILE A 128 2.24 -12.08 2.80
CA ILE A 128 3.00 -13.02 3.62
C ILE A 128 2.16 -14.18 4.17
N ASN A 129 0.83 -14.16 3.96
CA ASN A 129 -0.11 -15.16 4.43
C ASN A 129 0.28 -16.56 3.91
N PRO A 130 0.59 -17.54 4.78
CA PRO A 130 1.06 -18.86 4.36
C PRO A 130 0.11 -19.59 3.40
N VAL A 131 -1.20 -19.37 3.53
CA VAL A 131 -2.22 -20.05 2.72
C VAL A 131 -2.11 -19.67 1.24
N ILE A 132 -1.96 -18.37 0.93
CA ILE A 132 -1.88 -17.87 -0.45
C ILE A 132 -0.45 -17.63 -0.93
N ARG A 133 0.54 -17.75 -0.03
CA ARG A 133 1.94 -17.53 -0.35
C ARG A 133 2.45 -18.26 -1.59
N PRO A 134 2.07 -19.55 -1.84
CA PRO A 134 2.49 -20.24 -3.05
C PRO A 134 2.13 -19.47 -4.34
N VAL A 135 0.95 -18.86 -4.39
CA VAL A 135 0.47 -18.09 -5.55
C VAL A 135 1.09 -16.69 -5.57
N VAL A 136 1.00 -15.96 -4.46
CA VAL A 136 1.54 -14.59 -4.35
C VAL A 136 3.06 -14.59 -4.57
N GLY A 137 3.79 -15.50 -3.92
CA GLY A 137 5.25 -15.60 -4.10
C GLY A 137 5.65 -15.93 -5.54
N LYS A 138 4.88 -16.79 -6.23
CA LYS A 138 5.09 -17.07 -7.65
C LYS A 138 4.91 -15.79 -8.49
N MET A 139 3.79 -15.07 -8.31
CA MET A 139 3.55 -13.81 -9.03
C MET A 139 4.67 -12.79 -8.82
N LEU A 140 5.14 -12.61 -7.58
CA LEU A 140 6.21 -11.66 -7.27
C LEU A 140 7.54 -12.04 -7.94
N ARG A 141 7.89 -13.34 -7.98
CA ARG A 141 9.07 -13.81 -8.69
C ARG A 141 8.95 -13.61 -10.20
N GLU A 142 7.81 -13.95 -10.79
CA GLU A 142 7.52 -13.72 -12.22
C GLU A 142 7.58 -12.24 -12.57
N ALA A 143 7.07 -11.35 -11.72
CA ALA A 143 7.17 -9.91 -11.90
C ALA A 143 8.64 -9.45 -11.88
N ARG A 144 9.43 -9.95 -10.92
CA ARG A 144 10.87 -9.63 -10.83
C ARG A 144 11.64 -10.13 -12.05
N GLU A 145 11.38 -11.36 -12.50
CA GLU A 145 12.00 -11.95 -13.71
C GLU A 145 11.63 -11.19 -14.99
N ALA A 146 10.40 -10.68 -15.06
CA ALA A 146 9.95 -9.83 -16.18
C ALA A 146 10.57 -8.42 -16.17
N GLY A 147 11.26 -8.03 -15.09
CA GLY A 147 11.87 -6.71 -14.94
C GLY A 147 10.90 -5.63 -14.48
N ALA A 148 9.74 -5.98 -13.92
CA ALA A 148 8.85 -5.04 -13.29
C ALA A 148 9.51 -4.36 -12.08
N TRP A 149 9.07 -3.13 -11.76
CA TRP A 149 9.50 -2.43 -10.56
C TRP A 149 8.58 -2.77 -9.38
N LEU A 150 9.16 -3.24 -8.28
CA LEU A 150 8.44 -3.80 -7.14
C LEU A 150 8.56 -2.90 -5.91
N TYR A 151 7.42 -2.48 -5.37
CA TYR A 151 7.29 -1.68 -4.14
C TYR A 151 6.63 -2.49 -3.05
N TYR A 152 7.36 -2.77 -1.97
CA TYR A 152 6.88 -3.54 -0.83
C TYR A 152 6.56 -2.63 0.34
N ASP A 153 5.28 -2.56 0.73
CA ASP A 153 4.83 -1.93 1.98
C ASP A 153 4.71 -3.00 3.07
N VAL A 154 5.58 -2.93 4.07
CA VAL A 154 5.65 -3.91 5.16
C VAL A 154 4.31 -4.00 5.89
N ASN A 155 3.79 -2.88 6.37
CA ASN A 155 2.49 -2.73 7.02
C ASN A 155 2.11 -3.93 7.91
N PHE A 156 3.05 -4.31 8.83
CA PHE A 156 2.89 -5.45 9.72
C PHE A 156 2.15 -5.03 10.98
N ARG A 157 1.05 -5.68 11.29
CA ARG A 157 0.19 -5.31 12.41
C ARG A 157 0.46 -6.14 13.65
N LYS A 158 0.29 -5.51 14.83
CA LYS A 158 0.48 -6.12 16.15
C LYS A 158 -0.26 -7.45 16.35
N ASN A 159 -1.45 -7.60 15.77
CA ASN A 159 -2.25 -8.82 15.87
C ASN A 159 -1.60 -10.06 15.19
N HIS A 160 -0.58 -9.85 14.36
CA HIS A 160 0.16 -10.91 13.67
C HIS A 160 1.52 -11.23 14.30
N ILE A 161 1.84 -10.67 15.47
CA ILE A 161 3.13 -10.94 16.14
C ILE A 161 3.30 -12.43 16.47
N ALA A 162 2.21 -13.12 16.82
CA ALA A 162 2.25 -14.56 17.11
C ALA A 162 2.60 -15.39 15.86
N ASP A 163 2.26 -14.91 14.67
CA ASP A 163 2.50 -15.57 13.39
C ASP A 163 3.93 -15.32 12.87
N LEU A 164 4.66 -14.35 13.47
CA LEU A 164 5.93 -13.85 12.97
C LEU A 164 6.97 -14.95 12.67
N PRO A 165 7.18 -15.98 13.52
CA PRO A 165 8.15 -17.05 13.20
C PRO A 165 7.82 -17.79 11.91
N GLU A 166 6.54 -17.96 11.59
CA GLU A 166 6.09 -18.66 10.40
C GLU A 166 6.21 -17.77 9.15
N VAL A 167 5.86 -16.46 9.27
CA VAL A 167 5.79 -15.55 8.13
C VAL A 167 7.10 -14.81 7.83
N MET A 168 8.07 -14.84 8.75
CA MET A 168 9.36 -14.14 8.58
C MET A 168 10.11 -14.52 7.28
N PRO A 169 10.18 -15.80 6.87
CA PRO A 169 10.80 -16.15 5.59
C PRO A 169 10.14 -15.48 4.39
N ASN A 170 8.80 -15.30 4.43
CA ASN A 170 8.04 -14.63 3.37
C ASN A 170 8.31 -13.12 3.36
N ILE A 171 8.46 -12.49 4.54
CA ILE A 171 8.85 -11.08 4.68
C ILE A 171 10.23 -10.85 4.09
N GLU A 172 11.20 -11.70 4.43
CA GLU A 172 12.56 -11.59 3.89
C GLU A 172 12.62 -11.82 2.39
N GLU A 173 11.83 -12.75 1.85
CA GLU A 173 11.72 -12.95 0.39
C GLU A 173 11.10 -11.71 -0.28
N ASN A 174 10.05 -11.12 0.29
CA ASN A 174 9.44 -9.91 -0.21
C ASN A 174 10.46 -8.76 -0.28
N MET A 175 11.25 -8.56 0.78
CA MET A 175 12.31 -7.55 0.80
C MET A 175 13.36 -7.80 -0.29
N ARG A 176 13.75 -9.07 -0.56
CA ARG A 176 14.72 -9.41 -1.63
C ARG A 176 14.18 -9.15 -3.03
N LEU A 177 12.89 -9.30 -3.23
CA LEU A 177 12.26 -9.08 -4.53
C LEU A 177 11.98 -7.60 -4.80
N ALA A 178 11.84 -6.77 -3.76
CA ALA A 178 11.49 -5.37 -3.87
C ALA A 178 12.66 -4.48 -4.34
N ASP A 179 12.34 -3.44 -5.10
CA ASP A 179 13.24 -2.32 -5.41
C ASP A 179 13.19 -1.25 -4.32
N VAL A 180 12.03 -1.14 -3.65
CA VAL A 180 11.81 -0.25 -2.50
C VAL A 180 11.06 -1.02 -1.42
N VAL A 181 11.57 -0.96 -0.19
CA VAL A 181 10.87 -1.37 1.02
C VAL A 181 10.39 -0.12 1.75
N ARG A 182 9.13 -0.06 2.09
CA ARG A 182 8.57 0.98 2.95
C ARG A 182 7.98 0.34 4.20
N GLY A 183 8.16 0.99 5.34
CA GLY A 183 7.49 0.62 6.59
C GLY A 183 7.52 1.77 7.58
N SER A 184 6.73 1.66 8.64
CA SER A 184 6.79 2.55 9.79
C SER A 184 7.83 2.05 10.81
N THR A 185 8.25 2.92 11.73
CA THR A 185 9.07 2.51 12.87
C THR A 185 8.38 1.42 13.70
N GLU A 186 7.05 1.48 13.83
CA GLU A 186 6.25 0.48 14.52
C GLU A 186 6.31 -0.90 13.83
N ASP A 187 6.25 -0.93 12.49
CA ASP A 187 6.40 -2.19 11.73
C ASP A 187 7.71 -2.89 12.06
N PHE A 188 8.83 -2.15 12.04
CA PHE A 188 10.15 -2.71 12.29
C PHE A 188 10.43 -3.00 13.76
N GLU A 189 9.74 -2.30 14.68
CA GLU A 189 9.70 -2.69 16.08
C GLU A 189 9.08 -4.07 16.25
N TYR A 190 7.94 -4.34 15.63
CA TYR A 190 7.29 -5.65 15.68
C TYR A 190 8.12 -6.74 14.99
N LEU A 191 8.75 -6.43 13.84
CA LEU A 191 9.51 -7.40 13.09
C LEU A 191 10.85 -7.76 13.71
N PHE A 192 11.59 -6.77 14.22
CA PHE A 192 12.99 -6.91 14.58
C PHE A 192 13.30 -6.47 16.01
N GLY A 193 12.37 -5.86 16.74
CA GLY A 193 12.61 -5.21 18.02
C GLY A 193 13.52 -3.98 17.91
N LEU A 194 13.56 -3.33 16.76
CA LEU A 194 14.43 -2.19 16.47
C LEU A 194 13.65 -0.88 16.41
N HIS A 195 14.15 0.13 17.12
CA HIS A 195 13.56 1.48 17.15
C HIS A 195 14.43 2.52 16.43
N ASP A 196 15.73 2.26 16.29
CA ASP A 196 16.68 3.13 15.62
C ASP A 196 16.67 2.89 14.12
N GLY A 197 16.53 3.96 13.32
CA GLY A 197 16.40 3.83 11.87
C GLY A 197 17.65 3.33 11.17
N GLU A 198 18.85 3.66 11.70
CA GLU A 198 20.11 3.13 11.16
C GLU A 198 20.19 1.61 11.39
N ALA A 199 19.82 1.15 12.59
CA ALA A 199 19.78 -0.27 12.90
C ALA A 199 18.74 -1.01 12.05
N VAL A 200 17.56 -0.40 11.78
CA VAL A 200 16.55 -0.92 10.86
C VAL A 200 17.15 -1.05 9.46
N TYR A 201 17.77 0.02 8.94
CA TYR A 201 18.37 -0.01 7.61
C TYR A 201 19.48 -1.05 7.49
N GLU A 202 20.37 -1.18 8.49
CA GLU A 202 21.40 -2.23 8.52
C GLU A 202 20.81 -3.65 8.43
N ARG A 203 19.59 -3.85 8.90
CA ARG A 203 18.89 -5.12 8.77
C ARG A 203 18.28 -5.28 7.38
N VAL A 204 17.57 -4.24 6.88
CA VAL A 204 16.83 -4.28 5.61
C VAL A 204 17.78 -4.30 4.40
N ARG A 205 18.88 -3.55 4.43
CA ARG A 205 19.82 -3.44 3.28
C ARG A 205 20.49 -4.76 2.86
N ARG A 206 20.40 -5.79 3.71
CA ARG A 206 20.84 -7.16 3.36
C ARG A 206 19.95 -7.79 2.29
N TYR A 207 18.76 -7.24 2.07
CA TYR A 207 17.74 -7.72 1.16
C TYR A 207 17.41 -6.69 0.07
N CYS A 208 17.15 -5.45 0.47
CA CYS A 208 16.77 -4.34 -0.41
C CYS A 208 17.64 -3.11 -0.11
N PRO A 209 18.23 -2.46 -1.13
CA PRO A 209 19.10 -1.29 -0.92
C PRO A 209 18.33 -0.02 -0.54
N THR A 210 17.02 0.07 -0.82
CA THR A 210 16.23 1.28 -0.59
C THR A 210 15.18 1.03 0.48
N LEU A 211 15.23 1.83 1.55
CA LEU A 211 14.25 1.82 2.64
C LEU A 211 13.65 3.20 2.83
N ILE A 212 12.32 3.28 2.83
CA ILE A 212 11.57 4.45 3.27
C ILE A 212 11.02 4.14 4.66
N LEU A 213 11.49 4.88 5.67
CA LEU A 213 11.07 4.73 7.05
C LEU A 213 10.21 5.92 7.47
N THR A 214 8.95 5.66 7.79
CA THR A 214 7.99 6.66 8.26
C THR A 214 7.74 6.53 9.76
N ASP A 215 7.39 7.65 10.42
CA ASP A 215 7.22 7.68 11.87
C ASP A 215 6.20 8.74 12.31
N GLY A 216 4.96 8.60 11.87
CA GLY A 216 3.89 9.54 12.16
C GLY A 216 4.24 10.96 11.73
N ALA A 217 4.27 11.90 12.68
CA ALA A 217 4.63 13.31 12.44
C ALA A 217 6.14 13.58 12.52
N ARG A 218 6.97 12.57 12.77
CA ARG A 218 8.43 12.69 12.76
C ARG A 218 8.98 12.67 11.34
N PRO A 219 10.21 13.16 11.10
CA PRO A 219 10.79 13.19 9.76
C PRO A 219 10.82 11.81 9.10
N ILE A 220 10.46 11.77 7.82
CA ILE A 220 10.61 10.58 6.97
C ILE A 220 12.10 10.42 6.66
N ARG A 221 12.60 9.20 6.75
CA ARG A 221 13.98 8.86 6.39
C ARG A 221 13.98 7.97 5.15
N LEU A 222 14.74 8.38 4.15
CA LEU A 222 15.01 7.60 2.95
C LEU A 222 16.47 7.15 3.01
N TYR A 223 16.65 5.85 3.11
CA TYR A 223 17.94 5.20 3.09
C TYR A 223 18.20 4.58 1.73
N THR A 224 19.37 4.85 1.17
CA THR A 224 19.88 4.30 -0.09
C THR A 224 21.36 3.92 0.08
N PRO A 225 22.00 3.26 -0.90
CA PRO A 225 23.43 3.01 -0.86
C PRO A 225 24.28 4.28 -0.77
N GLU A 226 23.77 5.42 -1.23
CA GLU A 226 24.41 6.72 -1.20
C GLU A 226 24.35 7.40 0.18
N GLY A 227 23.43 6.97 1.05
CA GLY A 227 23.29 7.51 2.40
C GLY A 227 21.84 7.62 2.87
N CYS A 228 21.65 8.43 3.91
CA CYS A 228 20.34 8.71 4.50
C CYS A 228 19.95 10.17 4.26
N GLU A 229 18.78 10.39 3.69
CA GLU A 229 18.16 11.70 3.57
C GLU A 229 16.95 11.78 4.52
N SER A 230 16.78 12.93 5.19
CA SER A 230 15.71 13.16 6.16
C SER A 230 14.81 14.30 5.69
N TYR A 231 13.50 14.03 5.64
CA TYR A 231 12.49 14.96 5.14
C TYR A 231 11.51 15.32 6.26
N PRO A 232 11.40 16.61 6.63
CA PRO A 232 10.48 17.03 7.68
C PRO A 232 9.03 16.78 7.25
N VAL A 233 8.19 16.42 8.21
CA VAL A 233 6.74 16.29 8.03
C VAL A 233 6.08 17.59 8.49
N GLU A 234 5.33 18.23 7.60
CA GLU A 234 4.57 19.43 7.93
C GLU A 234 3.42 19.08 8.89
N LYS A 235 3.26 19.86 9.94
CA LYS A 235 2.13 19.72 10.87
C LYS A 235 0.85 20.21 10.22
N ILE A 236 -0.16 19.37 10.21
CA ILE A 236 -1.50 19.67 9.70
C ILE A 236 -2.55 19.44 10.78
N ALA A 237 -3.73 20.04 10.59
CA ALA A 237 -4.91 19.68 11.36
C ALA A 237 -5.42 18.31 10.86
N THR A 238 -5.21 17.27 11.65
CA THR A 238 -5.56 15.90 11.30
C THR A 238 -6.99 15.58 11.72
N VAL A 239 -7.78 15.04 10.80
CA VAL A 239 -9.13 14.50 11.03
C VAL A 239 -9.07 13.01 11.28
N SER A 240 -8.27 12.29 10.49
CA SER A 240 -8.04 10.84 10.59
C SER A 240 -6.65 10.51 10.07
N THR A 241 -6.01 9.46 10.61
CA THR A 241 -4.74 8.94 10.09
C THR A 241 -4.91 7.66 9.27
N VAL A 242 -6.15 7.18 9.14
CA VAL A 242 -6.48 5.98 8.37
C VAL A 242 -6.15 6.20 6.89
N GLY A 243 -5.39 5.29 6.30
CA GLY A 243 -4.97 5.39 4.90
C GLY A 243 -3.80 6.33 4.62
N ALA A 244 -3.24 7.01 5.64
CA ALA A 244 -2.10 7.94 5.45
C ALA A 244 -0.88 7.25 4.83
N GLY A 245 -0.49 6.08 5.33
CA GLY A 245 0.60 5.26 4.79
C GLY A 245 0.31 4.75 3.38
N ASP A 246 -0.92 4.33 3.14
CA ASP A 246 -1.37 3.81 1.85
C ASP A 246 -1.29 4.89 0.77
N ASN A 247 -1.72 6.11 1.11
CA ASN A 247 -1.67 7.25 0.19
C ASN A 247 -0.26 7.85 0.05
N PHE A 248 0.59 7.68 1.05
CA PHE A 248 2.03 7.93 0.89
C PHE A 248 2.62 7.02 -0.21
N ASN A 249 2.34 5.71 -0.16
CA ASN A 249 2.79 4.77 -1.18
C ASN A 249 2.29 5.16 -2.58
N ALA A 250 1.01 5.50 -2.68
CA ALA A 250 0.39 5.93 -3.94
C ALA A 250 1.04 7.20 -4.50
N GLY A 251 1.25 8.23 -3.67
CA GLY A 251 1.90 9.47 -4.06
C GLY A 251 3.34 9.30 -4.49
N TYR A 252 4.09 8.40 -3.83
CA TYR A 252 5.45 8.05 -4.21
C TYR A 252 5.52 7.40 -5.60
N ILE A 253 4.65 6.39 -5.84
CA ILE A 253 4.56 5.70 -7.13
C ILE A 253 4.12 6.67 -8.24
N TYR A 254 3.13 7.52 -7.97
CA TYR A 254 2.67 8.54 -8.91
C TYR A 254 3.80 9.48 -9.32
N ALA A 255 4.53 10.04 -8.34
CA ALA A 255 5.63 10.96 -8.59
C ALA A 255 6.75 10.30 -9.39
N LYS A 256 7.15 9.08 -9.03
CA LYS A 256 8.14 8.29 -9.77
C LYS A 256 7.78 8.21 -11.26
N LEU A 257 6.57 7.76 -11.56
CA LEU A 257 6.13 7.60 -12.95
C LEU A 257 5.98 8.92 -13.70
N ALA A 258 5.51 9.98 -13.03
CA ALA A 258 5.38 11.31 -13.63
C ALA A 258 6.74 11.91 -13.98
N ILE A 259 7.72 11.80 -13.09
CA ILE A 259 9.07 12.33 -13.31
C ILE A 259 9.81 11.53 -14.39
N GLU A 260 9.76 10.21 -14.34
CA GLU A 260 10.39 9.35 -15.35
C GLU A 260 9.84 9.57 -16.74
N LYS A 261 8.56 9.87 -16.88
CA LYS A 261 7.92 10.21 -18.14
C LYS A 261 8.45 11.53 -18.73
N THR A 262 8.77 12.50 -17.87
CA THR A 262 9.18 13.85 -18.31
C THR A 262 10.69 14.01 -18.46
N MET A 263 11.46 13.40 -17.56
CA MET A 263 12.90 13.62 -17.44
C MET A 263 13.74 12.38 -17.76
N GLY A 264 13.13 11.20 -17.91
CA GLY A 264 13.83 9.92 -17.94
C GLY A 264 14.36 9.53 -16.55
N ALA A 265 15.08 8.41 -16.48
CA ALA A 265 15.74 8.00 -15.24
C ALA A 265 16.81 9.02 -14.82
N PRO A 266 16.87 9.42 -13.53
CA PRO A 266 17.81 10.45 -13.09
C PRO A 266 19.28 10.02 -13.24
N ALA A 267 20.12 10.95 -13.66
CA ALA A 267 21.58 10.75 -13.58
C ALA A 267 22.06 10.87 -12.11
N ASN A 268 23.18 10.22 -11.76
CA ASN A 268 23.70 10.16 -10.39
C ASN A 268 23.76 11.51 -9.66
N SER A 269 24.03 12.62 -10.36
CA SER A 269 24.09 13.97 -9.78
C SER A 269 22.71 14.58 -9.45
N GLN A 270 21.60 13.92 -9.82
CA GLN A 270 20.23 14.42 -9.65
C GLN A 270 19.41 13.61 -8.66
N PHE A 271 19.98 12.57 -8.05
CA PHE A 271 19.26 11.66 -7.17
C PHE A 271 18.60 12.37 -5.97
N SER A 272 19.29 13.30 -5.30
CA SER A 272 18.71 13.97 -4.13
C SER A 272 17.53 14.86 -4.51
N ILE A 273 17.57 15.56 -5.65
CA ILE A 273 16.42 16.36 -6.13
C ILE A 273 15.27 15.44 -6.50
N PHE A 274 15.54 14.32 -7.16
CA PHE A 274 14.56 13.32 -7.52
C PHE A 274 13.89 12.73 -6.28
N ASN A 275 14.68 12.31 -5.28
CA ASN A 275 14.18 11.78 -4.02
C ASN A 275 13.29 12.78 -3.28
N SER A 276 13.69 14.05 -3.23
CA SER A 276 12.90 15.12 -2.61
C SER A 276 11.51 15.23 -3.25
N GLN A 277 11.43 15.25 -4.58
CA GLN A 277 10.16 15.33 -5.30
C GLN A 277 9.26 14.11 -5.07
N LEU A 278 9.84 12.91 -4.96
CA LEU A 278 9.10 11.69 -4.64
C LEU A 278 8.48 11.78 -3.25
N ILE A 279 9.27 12.14 -2.26
CA ILE A 279 8.84 12.22 -0.86
C ILE A 279 7.84 13.38 -0.66
N GLU A 280 8.04 14.54 -1.27
CA GLU A 280 7.11 15.67 -1.21
C GLU A 280 5.72 15.29 -1.75
N MET A 281 5.64 14.63 -2.90
CA MET A 281 4.38 14.17 -3.47
C MET A 281 3.73 13.09 -2.58
N ALA A 282 4.52 12.15 -2.08
CA ALA A 282 4.05 11.12 -1.16
C ALA A 282 3.46 11.74 0.13
N GLN A 283 4.13 12.74 0.71
CA GLN A 283 3.62 13.48 1.87
C GLN A 283 2.33 14.24 1.53
N ARG A 284 2.27 14.91 0.38
CA ARG A 284 1.09 15.67 -0.05
C ARG A 284 -0.15 14.77 -0.13
N TRP A 285 -0.04 13.58 -0.69
CA TRP A 285 -1.15 12.63 -0.77
C TRP A 285 -1.54 12.08 0.61
N SER A 286 -0.56 11.74 1.43
CA SER A 286 -0.79 11.33 2.82
C SER A 286 -1.50 12.41 3.63
N GLN A 287 -1.07 13.66 3.52
CA GLN A 287 -1.68 14.80 4.21
C GLN A 287 -3.09 15.12 3.72
N ASP A 288 -3.37 14.98 2.42
CA ASP A 288 -4.70 15.17 1.86
C ASP A 288 -5.70 14.22 2.51
N VAL A 289 -5.35 12.94 2.61
CA VAL A 289 -6.18 11.93 3.27
C VAL A 289 -6.34 12.21 4.76
N CYS A 290 -5.30 12.67 5.44
CA CYS A 290 -5.38 13.01 6.85
C CYS A 290 -6.33 14.18 7.18
N ARG A 291 -6.68 15.02 6.21
CA ARG A 291 -7.60 16.15 6.38
C ARG A 291 -9.09 15.80 6.25
N GLN A 292 -9.42 14.56 5.97
CA GLN A 292 -10.79 14.11 5.74
C GLN A 292 -11.11 12.76 6.41
N ILE A 293 -12.39 12.39 6.43
CA ILE A 293 -12.80 11.03 6.79
C ILE A 293 -12.89 10.23 5.49
N GLY A 294 -11.84 9.47 5.18
CA GLY A 294 -11.78 8.65 3.99
C GLY A 294 -10.41 7.99 3.88
N ASN A 295 -10.30 7.01 2.98
CA ASN A 295 -9.09 6.20 2.81
C ASN A 295 -8.35 6.53 1.51
N ASN A 296 -8.87 7.46 0.71
CA ASN A 296 -8.37 7.79 -0.63
C ASN A 296 -8.24 9.30 -0.80
N ILE A 297 -7.44 9.74 -1.77
CA ILE A 297 -7.24 11.17 -2.06
C ILE A 297 -8.56 11.88 -2.39
N SER A 298 -8.65 13.15 -2.02
CA SER A 298 -9.83 14.00 -2.22
C SER A 298 -10.09 14.34 -3.70
N ASP A 299 -11.32 14.71 -4.03
CA ASP A 299 -11.66 15.22 -5.36
C ASP A 299 -10.89 16.50 -5.69
N GLU A 300 -10.62 17.36 -4.69
CA GLU A 300 -9.83 18.58 -4.84
C GLU A 300 -8.40 18.28 -5.29
N LEU A 301 -7.76 17.27 -4.68
CA LEU A 301 -6.42 16.86 -5.09
C LEU A 301 -6.45 16.26 -6.50
N VAL A 302 -7.43 15.42 -6.82
CA VAL A 302 -7.61 14.84 -8.16
C VAL A 302 -7.72 15.93 -9.22
N GLU A 303 -8.56 16.95 -9.01
CA GLU A 303 -8.71 18.07 -9.94
C GLU A 303 -7.42 18.89 -10.10
N THR A 304 -6.64 19.02 -9.02
CA THR A 304 -5.33 19.68 -9.07
C THR A 304 -4.34 18.90 -9.92
N LEU A 305 -4.29 17.57 -9.75
CA LEU A 305 -3.40 16.70 -10.53
C LEU A 305 -3.76 16.71 -12.03
N LYS A 306 -5.05 16.71 -12.36
CA LYS A 306 -5.50 16.81 -13.76
C LYS A 306 -5.06 18.12 -14.43
N LYS A 307 -5.12 19.25 -13.70
CA LYS A 307 -4.66 20.56 -14.21
C LYS A 307 -3.14 20.63 -14.42
N GLN A 308 -2.37 19.85 -13.66
CA GLN A 308 -0.90 19.79 -13.80
C GLN A 308 -0.45 18.86 -14.93
N ALA A 309 -1.31 17.95 -15.37
CA ALA A 309 -1.04 16.99 -16.46
C ALA A 309 -1.36 17.54 -17.85
N LEU A 310 -2.03 18.70 -17.96
CA LEU A 310 -2.31 19.45 -19.19
C LEU A 310 -1.24 20.49 -19.44
#